data_93f1820525f189919ea88a0958da6577
#
_entry.id   93f1820525f189919ea88a0958da6577
#
_cell.length_a   1.000
_cell.length_b   1.000
_cell.length_c   1.000
_cell.angle_alpha   90.00
_cell.angle_beta   90.00
_cell.angle_gamma   90.00
#
_symmetry.space_group_name_H-M   'P 1'
#
loop_
_entity.id
_entity.type
_entity.pdbx_description
1 polymer ?
#
loop_
_entity_poly.entity_id
_entity_poly.type
_entity_poly.pdbx_seq_one_letter_code
_entity_poly.pdbx_strand_id
1 'polypeptide(L)'
;MGTAHSMRRGFIAASVLAAATLVVTGCAGGGTPEVTTTDEPSENQDVTISVATSQNEETPNYYCGVELLQERLEGADIGFTVELYPASQLGPDADRFPLVQAGDIDVDLQGASALSATFGPIGVVDATYAFNDVEHAFQWIDEGSQDLFDAFHQATGVTVVDGWFFGSRTFTTKDIAVTSPADLAGVPIRFPNSPQFLANAEALGVTNPVSVAVEEVYSALQQGIAVGQENPIVATHSSSYDEVLNTAVLNGHNVGIHWIIVSDKTYEKLSDEQAALLDQTIHEIRPENRACVDEATEEILDEYRANADFTVIEKEDIDMEAFISQSEDFFRGYFTGENLEAYEAIRDMAG
;
A
#
# COMPACT_ATOMS: atom_id res chain seq x y z
N MET A 1 -29.07 -56.87 4.07
CA MET A 1 -29.29 -57.45 2.74
C MET A 1 -28.36 -56.66 1.82
N GLY A 2 -27.20 -57.07 1.51
CA GLY A 2 -26.75 -58.12 0.64
C GLY A 2 -26.47 -57.47 -0.72
N THR A 3 -25.42 -57.49 -1.40
CA THR A 3 -24.31 -58.45 -1.52
C THR A 3 -23.18 -57.82 -2.36
N ALA A 4 -21.98 -58.14 -2.00
CA ALA A 4 -20.72 -57.99 -2.76
C ALA A 4 -20.69 -58.83 -4.05
N HIS A 5 -19.80 -58.44 -4.99
CA HIS A 5 -19.02 -59.33 -5.90
C HIS A 5 -17.99 -58.44 -6.62
N SER A 6 -16.70 -58.45 -6.43
CA SER A 6 -15.65 -59.46 -6.59
C SER A 6 -15.46 -59.99 -8.02
N MET A 7 -14.28 -59.80 -8.52
CA MET A 7 -13.37 -60.64 -9.33
C MET A 7 -12.74 -59.91 -10.49
N ARG A 8 -11.44 -59.69 -10.52
CA ARG A 8 -10.23 -60.53 -10.65
C ARG A 8 -9.73 -60.74 -12.10
N ARG A 9 -8.43 -60.52 -12.20
CA ARG A 9 -7.42 -61.11 -13.13
C ARG A 9 -7.22 -60.33 -14.44
N GLY A 10 -6.00 -60.01 -14.89
CA GLY A 10 -4.63 -60.45 -14.58
C GLY A 10 -3.88 -60.67 -15.90
N PHE A 11 -2.57 -60.59 -15.84
CA PHE A 11 -1.53 -61.02 -16.79
C PHE A 11 -0.83 -59.92 -17.61
N ILE A 12 0.41 -59.63 -17.25
CA ILE A 12 1.75 -60.23 -17.56
C ILE A 12 2.38 -59.61 -18.83
N ALA A 13 3.34 -58.78 -18.58
CA ALA A 13 4.78 -58.78 -18.87
C ALA A 13 5.25 -58.96 -20.34
N ALA A 14 6.07 -58.05 -20.78
CA ALA A 14 7.31 -58.41 -21.51
C ALA A 14 8.32 -57.26 -21.44
N SER A 15 9.44 -57.57 -20.82
CA SER A 15 10.66 -56.77 -20.75
C SER A 15 11.44 -56.90 -22.08
N VAL A 16 11.96 -55.76 -22.57
CA VAL A 16 13.08 -55.83 -23.54
C VAL A 16 14.20 -54.94 -22.97
N LEU A 17 15.26 -55.63 -22.50
CA LEU A 17 16.56 -55.05 -22.22
C LEU A 17 17.27 -54.80 -23.56
N ALA A 18 17.70 -53.57 -23.79
CA ALA A 18 18.73 -53.26 -24.76
C ALA A 18 19.97 -52.77 -24.02
N ALA A 19 21.00 -53.60 -24.00
CA ALA A 19 22.31 -53.24 -23.48
C ALA A 19 23.07 -52.42 -24.55
N ALA A 20 23.48 -51.22 -24.19
CA ALA A 20 24.46 -50.46 -24.98
C ALA A 20 25.79 -50.44 -24.23
N THR A 21 26.79 -51.00 -24.84
CA THR A 21 28.18 -51.11 -24.40
C THR A 21 28.85 -49.72 -24.41
N LEU A 22 29.36 -49.31 -23.25
CA LEU A 22 30.30 -48.20 -23.12
C LEU A 22 31.71 -48.65 -23.52
N VAL A 23 32.27 -47.96 -24.50
CA VAL A 23 33.72 -47.98 -24.76
C VAL A 23 34.34 -46.81 -23.99
N VAL A 24 35.08 -47.11 -22.94
CA VAL A 24 35.92 -46.16 -22.22
C VAL A 24 37.28 -46.09 -22.90
N THR A 25 37.59 -44.98 -23.53
CA THR A 25 38.98 -44.64 -23.88
C THR A 25 39.38 -43.45 -22.97
N GLY A 26 40.26 -43.75 -22.03
CA GLY A 26 40.82 -42.74 -21.14
C GLY A 26 41.90 -41.93 -21.87
N CYS A 27 41.89 -40.61 -21.59
CA CYS A 27 43.09 -39.78 -21.62
C CYS A 27 43.03 -38.80 -20.44
N ALA A 28 44.06 -38.87 -19.63
CA ALA A 28 44.27 -38.02 -18.46
C ALA A 28 44.55 -36.58 -18.90
N GLY A 29 43.78 -35.63 -18.31
CA GLY A 29 44.03 -34.22 -18.38
C GLY A 29 43.15 -33.55 -17.33
N GLY A 30 43.77 -33.16 -16.19
CA GLY A 30 43.08 -32.46 -15.10
C GLY A 30 42.60 -31.08 -15.57
N GLY A 31 41.31 -30.95 -15.68
CA GLY A 31 40.60 -29.67 -15.79
C GLY A 31 39.38 -29.82 -14.92
N THR A 32 39.30 -29.03 -13.82
CA THR A 32 38.08 -28.77 -13.10
C THR A 32 37.01 -28.32 -14.09
N PRO A 33 35.81 -28.87 -14.10
CA PRO A 33 34.74 -28.29 -14.89
C PRO A 33 34.44 -26.93 -14.27
N GLU A 34 34.79 -25.86 -14.96
CA GLU A 34 34.27 -24.53 -14.77
C GLU A 34 32.79 -24.62 -15.14
N VAL A 35 31.93 -24.63 -14.12
CA VAL A 35 30.50 -24.43 -14.32
C VAL A 35 30.35 -22.96 -14.68
N THR A 36 30.46 -22.67 -15.98
CA THR A 36 29.94 -21.42 -16.51
C THR A 36 28.42 -21.52 -16.48
N THR A 37 27.81 -21.04 -15.40
CA THR A 37 26.45 -20.56 -15.45
C THR A 37 26.49 -19.33 -16.34
N THR A 38 26.25 -19.49 -17.62
CA THR A 38 25.80 -18.37 -18.46
C THR A 38 24.33 -18.19 -18.05
N ASP A 39 24.06 -17.28 -17.12
CA ASP A 39 22.76 -16.65 -17.01
C ASP A 39 22.56 -15.87 -18.32
N GLU A 40 22.00 -16.52 -19.35
CA GLU A 40 21.42 -15.79 -20.46
C GLU A 40 20.17 -15.11 -19.90
N PRO A 41 19.98 -13.77 -20.14
CA PRO A 41 18.76 -13.09 -19.74
C PRO A 41 17.56 -13.86 -20.27
N SER A 42 16.54 -14.05 -19.44
CA SER A 42 15.29 -14.67 -19.90
C SER A 42 14.69 -13.81 -21.01
N GLU A 43 14.26 -14.42 -22.12
CA GLU A 43 13.61 -13.70 -23.21
C GLU A 43 12.28 -13.12 -22.71
N ASN A 44 11.94 -11.88 -23.14
CA ASN A 44 10.64 -11.27 -22.90
C ASN A 44 9.52 -12.14 -23.46
N GLN A 45 8.46 -12.30 -22.69
CA GLN A 45 7.27 -13.03 -23.08
C GLN A 45 6.04 -12.17 -22.90
N ASP A 46 4.99 -12.49 -23.63
CA ASP A 46 3.69 -11.82 -23.41
C ASP A 46 3.19 -12.17 -22.00
N VAL A 47 2.99 -11.16 -21.19
CA VAL A 47 2.55 -11.29 -19.80
C VAL A 47 1.44 -10.31 -19.51
N THR A 48 0.39 -10.79 -18.85
CA THR A 48 -0.66 -9.94 -18.29
C THR A 48 -0.42 -9.78 -16.81
N ILE A 49 -0.40 -8.54 -16.34
CA ILE A 49 -0.34 -8.19 -14.91
C ILE A 49 -1.61 -7.46 -14.50
N SER A 50 -2.12 -7.82 -13.34
CA SER A 50 -3.26 -7.17 -12.68
C SER A 50 -2.75 -6.12 -11.70
N VAL A 51 -3.32 -4.90 -11.74
CA VAL A 51 -3.02 -3.81 -10.80
C VAL A 51 -4.29 -3.44 -10.06
N ALA A 52 -4.30 -3.60 -8.75
CA ALA A 52 -5.47 -3.36 -7.91
C ALA A 52 -5.27 -2.16 -6.99
N THR A 53 -6.37 -1.48 -6.65
CA THR A 53 -6.39 -0.38 -5.70
C THR A 53 -7.79 -0.14 -5.15
N SER A 54 -7.89 0.42 -3.94
CA SER A 54 -9.13 0.96 -3.39
C SER A 54 -9.49 2.35 -3.94
N GLN A 55 -8.55 3.00 -4.63
CA GLN A 55 -8.77 4.32 -5.21
C GLN A 55 -9.69 4.22 -6.43
N ASN A 56 -10.62 5.19 -6.56
CA ASN A 56 -11.45 5.32 -7.75
C ASN A 56 -10.72 6.10 -8.86
N GLU A 57 -11.30 6.12 -10.05
CA GLU A 57 -10.72 6.72 -11.25
C GLU A 57 -10.56 8.26 -11.16
N GLU A 58 -11.24 8.92 -10.21
CA GLU A 58 -11.19 10.37 -9.99
C GLU A 58 -10.05 10.78 -9.04
N THR A 59 -9.35 9.82 -8.44
CA THR A 59 -8.27 10.07 -7.49
C THR A 59 -6.95 10.29 -8.21
N PRO A 60 -6.11 11.30 -7.84
CA PRO A 60 -4.80 11.51 -8.46
C PRO A 60 -3.89 10.27 -8.46
N ASN A 61 -3.93 9.45 -7.41
CA ASN A 61 -3.17 8.20 -7.36
C ASN A 61 -3.60 7.18 -8.43
N TYR A 62 -4.81 7.30 -8.96
CA TYR A 62 -5.24 6.49 -10.08
C TYR A 62 -4.75 7.07 -11.41
N TYR A 63 -5.17 8.29 -11.78
CA TYR A 63 -4.87 8.84 -13.11
C TYR A 63 -3.44 9.37 -13.28
N CYS A 64 -2.73 9.75 -12.20
CA CYS A 64 -1.31 10.09 -12.20
C CYS A 64 -0.42 8.98 -11.58
N GLY A 65 -0.95 7.79 -11.40
CA GLY A 65 -0.25 6.65 -10.83
C GLY A 65 -0.52 5.39 -11.63
N VAL A 66 -1.64 4.75 -11.37
CA VAL A 66 -1.98 3.43 -11.93
C VAL A 66 -2.16 3.48 -13.46
N GLU A 67 -2.80 4.51 -13.99
CA GLU A 67 -2.94 4.68 -15.46
C GLU A 67 -1.58 4.97 -16.13
N LEU A 68 -0.70 5.77 -15.49
CA LEU A 68 0.64 5.99 -16.00
C LEU A 68 1.48 4.72 -15.98
N LEU A 69 1.31 3.87 -14.95
CA LEU A 69 1.99 2.58 -14.89
C LEU A 69 1.57 1.70 -16.07
N GLN A 70 0.27 1.60 -16.35
CA GLN A 70 -0.25 0.87 -17.50
C GLN A 70 0.31 1.45 -18.81
N GLU A 71 0.18 2.76 -19.03
CA GLU A 71 0.63 3.42 -20.26
C GLU A 71 2.11 3.16 -20.55
N ARG A 72 2.98 3.27 -19.53
CA ARG A 72 4.42 3.11 -19.68
C ARG A 72 4.84 1.69 -19.91
N LEU A 73 4.27 0.73 -19.16
CA LEU A 73 4.59 -0.68 -19.32
C LEU A 73 4.15 -1.21 -20.69
N GLU A 74 2.93 -0.90 -21.10
CA GLU A 74 2.42 -1.29 -22.44
C GLU A 74 3.15 -0.54 -23.56
N GLY A 75 3.47 0.73 -23.34
CA GLY A 75 4.20 1.57 -24.29
C GLY A 75 5.65 1.15 -24.56
N ALA A 76 6.25 0.38 -23.68
CA ALA A 76 7.60 -0.16 -23.86
C ALA A 76 7.71 -1.28 -24.89
N ASP A 77 6.58 -1.87 -25.31
CA ASP A 77 6.50 -2.91 -26.35
C ASP A 77 7.39 -4.14 -26.08
N ILE A 78 7.51 -4.53 -24.80
CA ILE A 78 8.25 -5.73 -24.37
C ILE A 78 7.32 -6.81 -23.79
N GLY A 79 6.07 -6.85 -24.23
CA GLY A 79 5.11 -7.94 -23.95
C GLY A 79 4.18 -7.72 -22.77
N PHE A 80 4.13 -6.53 -22.16
CA PHE A 80 3.17 -6.24 -21.10
C PHE A 80 1.76 -6.01 -21.63
N THR A 81 0.78 -6.57 -20.92
CA THR A 81 -0.62 -6.18 -20.90
C THR A 81 -1.01 -5.91 -19.46
N VAL A 82 -1.61 -4.76 -19.15
CA VAL A 82 -1.93 -4.36 -17.79
C VAL A 82 -3.43 -4.24 -17.61
N GLU A 83 -4.00 -4.97 -16.66
CA GLU A 83 -5.42 -4.91 -16.30
C GLU A 83 -5.60 -4.15 -14.99
N LEU A 84 -6.37 -3.05 -15.02
CA LEU A 84 -6.60 -2.17 -13.88
C LEU A 84 -7.90 -2.53 -13.15
N TYR A 85 -7.84 -2.62 -11.81
CA TYR A 85 -8.95 -2.93 -10.92
C TYR A 85 -9.10 -1.85 -9.83
N PRO A 86 -9.71 -0.68 -10.17
CA PRO A 86 -9.95 0.42 -9.22
C PRO A 86 -11.10 0.14 -8.26
N ALA A 87 -11.29 1.07 -7.30
CA ALA A 87 -12.47 1.15 -6.43
C ALA A 87 -12.79 -0.16 -5.71
N SER A 88 -11.78 -0.86 -5.22
CA SER A 88 -11.92 -2.15 -4.50
C SER A 88 -12.65 -3.24 -5.31
N GLN A 89 -12.56 -3.24 -6.66
CA GLN A 89 -13.24 -4.25 -7.50
C GLN A 89 -12.83 -5.69 -7.16
N LEU A 90 -11.62 -5.90 -6.66
CA LEU A 90 -11.12 -7.20 -6.21
C LEU A 90 -11.27 -7.41 -4.68
N GLY A 91 -12.05 -6.57 -4.01
CA GLY A 91 -12.30 -6.62 -2.58
C GLY A 91 -11.61 -5.52 -1.77
N PRO A 92 -11.95 -5.40 -0.47
CA PRO A 92 -11.29 -4.47 0.46
C PRO A 92 -9.80 -4.77 0.62
N ASP A 93 -9.01 -3.76 1.05
CA ASP A 93 -7.55 -3.87 1.21
C ASP A 93 -7.11 -5.11 1.99
N ALA A 94 -7.79 -5.42 3.10
CA ALA A 94 -7.47 -6.58 3.93
C ALA A 94 -7.68 -7.94 3.23
N ASP A 95 -8.62 -8.01 2.28
CA ASP A 95 -8.93 -9.22 1.52
C ASP A 95 -8.00 -9.35 0.29
N ARG A 96 -7.47 -8.24 -0.24
CA ARG A 96 -6.57 -8.25 -1.40
C ARG A 96 -5.14 -8.69 -1.07
N PHE A 97 -4.62 -8.33 0.11
CA PHE A 97 -3.24 -8.69 0.46
C PHE A 97 -2.96 -10.21 0.37
N PRO A 98 -3.81 -11.11 0.90
CA PRO A 98 -3.66 -12.55 0.67
C PRO A 98 -3.67 -12.96 -0.81
N LEU A 99 -4.40 -12.25 -1.67
CA LEU A 99 -4.41 -12.50 -3.12
C LEU A 99 -3.09 -12.08 -3.78
N VAL A 100 -2.48 -10.97 -3.32
CA VAL A 100 -1.12 -10.60 -3.74
C VAL A 100 -0.12 -11.67 -3.34
N GLN A 101 -0.15 -12.15 -2.10
CA GLN A 101 0.74 -13.23 -1.64
C GLN A 101 0.58 -14.52 -2.46
N ALA A 102 -0.63 -14.81 -2.90
CA ALA A 102 -0.93 -15.99 -3.74
C ALA A 102 -0.52 -15.79 -5.20
N GLY A 103 -0.31 -14.54 -5.66
CA GLY A 103 -0.05 -14.18 -7.06
C GLY A 103 -1.33 -14.14 -7.92
N ASP A 104 -2.49 -14.03 -7.28
CA ASP A 104 -3.78 -13.79 -7.94
C ASP A 104 -3.97 -12.30 -8.27
N ILE A 105 -3.28 -11.42 -7.56
CA ILE A 105 -3.08 -9.99 -7.87
C ILE A 105 -1.58 -9.78 -8.01
N ASP A 106 -1.13 -9.16 -9.08
CA ASP A 106 0.28 -8.96 -9.38
C ASP A 106 0.86 -7.72 -8.69
N VAL A 107 0.16 -6.61 -8.75
CA VAL A 107 0.53 -5.32 -8.13
C VAL A 107 -0.67 -4.76 -7.38
N ASP A 108 -0.46 -4.27 -6.19
CA ASP A 108 -1.52 -3.60 -5.42
C ASP A 108 -1.00 -2.31 -4.77
N LEU A 109 -1.87 -1.32 -4.65
CA LEU A 109 -1.63 -0.09 -3.91
C LEU A 109 -2.36 -0.18 -2.58
N GLN A 110 -1.61 -0.24 -1.48
CA GLN A 110 -2.19 -0.36 -0.14
C GLN A 110 -1.56 0.59 0.88
N GLY A 111 -2.34 1.01 1.88
CA GLY A 111 -1.82 1.65 3.08
C GLY A 111 -1.10 0.65 3.99
N ALA A 112 -0.07 1.10 4.72
CA ALA A 112 0.69 0.24 5.64
C ALA A 112 -0.18 -0.38 6.74
N SER A 113 -1.24 0.30 7.14
CA SER A 113 -2.19 -0.22 8.14
C SER A 113 -2.88 -1.51 7.71
N ALA A 114 -3.15 -1.71 6.41
CA ALA A 114 -3.69 -2.96 5.89
C ALA A 114 -2.62 -4.08 5.91
N LEU A 115 -1.39 -3.75 5.54
CA LEU A 115 -0.24 -4.67 5.54
C LEU A 115 0.13 -5.10 6.97
N SER A 116 -0.07 -4.22 7.95
CA SER A 116 0.26 -4.47 9.36
C SER A 116 -0.56 -5.59 9.99
N ALA A 117 -1.68 -5.98 9.41
CA ALA A 117 -2.44 -7.16 9.84
C ALA A 117 -1.63 -8.46 9.71
N THR A 118 -0.71 -8.53 8.73
CA THR A 118 0.17 -9.68 8.49
C THR A 118 1.57 -9.45 9.05
N PHE A 119 2.10 -8.23 8.94
CA PHE A 119 3.41 -7.87 9.46
C PHE A 119 3.31 -6.57 10.27
N GLY A 120 3.13 -6.69 11.58
CA GLY A 120 2.87 -5.59 12.51
C GLY A 120 3.82 -4.39 12.38
N PRO A 121 5.14 -4.60 12.28
CA PRO A 121 6.11 -3.49 12.24
C PRO A 121 5.89 -2.47 11.13
N ILE A 122 5.37 -2.86 9.95
CA ILE A 122 5.14 -1.92 8.86
C ILE A 122 4.08 -0.86 9.19
N GLY A 123 3.21 -1.13 10.17
CA GLY A 123 2.16 -0.20 10.58
C GLY A 123 2.68 1.10 11.23
N VAL A 124 3.93 1.13 11.71
CA VAL A 124 4.49 2.32 12.37
C VAL A 124 4.61 3.52 11.43
N VAL A 125 4.73 3.29 10.12
CA VAL A 125 4.81 4.37 9.13
C VAL A 125 3.49 5.14 8.97
N ASP A 126 2.37 4.57 9.42
CA ASP A 126 1.06 5.23 9.45
C ASP A 126 0.78 5.91 10.81
N ALA A 127 1.73 5.92 11.76
CA ALA A 127 1.53 6.64 13.01
C ALA A 127 1.41 8.15 12.78
N THR A 128 0.50 8.81 13.51
CA THR A 128 0.31 10.26 13.36
C THR A 128 1.59 11.00 13.69
N TYR A 129 1.96 11.93 12.81
CA TYR A 129 3.20 12.73 12.89
C TYR A 129 4.50 11.89 12.95
N ALA A 130 4.47 10.63 12.47
CA ALA A 130 5.70 9.86 12.28
C ALA A 130 6.66 10.58 11.32
N PHE A 131 6.13 11.13 10.25
CA PHE A 131 6.84 12.00 9.32
C PHE A 131 6.43 13.47 9.52
N ASN A 132 7.37 14.40 9.38
CA ASN A 132 7.09 15.83 9.48
C ASN A 132 6.34 16.35 8.23
N ASP A 133 6.69 15.82 7.08
CA ASP A 133 6.17 16.14 5.76
C ASP A 133 6.48 15.00 4.78
N VAL A 134 6.10 15.17 3.52
CA VAL A 134 6.30 14.15 2.49
C VAL A 134 7.78 14.05 2.06
N GLU A 135 8.54 15.13 2.13
CA GLU A 135 9.98 15.14 1.86
C GLU A 135 10.70 14.23 2.85
N HIS A 136 10.36 14.34 4.15
CA HIS A 136 10.88 13.44 5.18
C HIS A 136 10.47 11.97 4.92
N ALA A 137 9.22 11.73 4.52
CA ALA A 137 8.76 10.38 4.19
C ALA A 137 9.53 9.79 3.00
N PHE A 138 9.74 10.55 1.94
CA PHE A 138 10.50 10.10 0.78
C PHE A 138 11.98 9.89 1.10
N GLN A 139 12.59 10.78 1.89
CA GLN A 139 13.96 10.55 2.36
C GLN A 139 14.06 9.24 3.15
N TRP A 140 13.11 8.99 4.04
CA TRP A 140 13.10 7.73 4.80
C TRP A 140 12.90 6.50 3.90
N ILE A 141 12.03 6.59 2.88
CA ILE A 141 11.86 5.51 1.89
C ILE A 141 13.19 5.22 1.19
N ASP A 142 13.93 6.25 0.78
CA ASP A 142 15.15 6.10 -0.01
C ASP A 142 16.37 5.69 0.84
N GLU A 143 16.45 6.07 2.12
CA GLU A 143 17.65 5.95 2.94
C GLU A 143 17.48 5.13 4.22
N GLY A 144 16.23 4.94 4.72
CA GLY A 144 15.98 4.37 6.04
C GLY A 144 15.03 3.16 6.08
N SER A 145 14.35 2.85 4.98
CA SER A 145 13.28 1.84 4.97
C SER A 145 13.78 0.40 4.75
N GLN A 146 15.01 0.21 4.27
CA GLN A 146 15.51 -1.06 3.73
C GLN A 146 15.34 -2.23 4.72
N ASP A 147 15.77 -2.07 5.97
CA ASP A 147 15.68 -3.16 6.97
C ASP A 147 14.22 -3.57 7.24
N LEU A 148 13.29 -2.60 7.27
CA LEU A 148 11.87 -2.85 7.48
C LEU A 148 11.24 -3.56 6.28
N PHE A 149 11.56 -3.12 5.07
CA PHE A 149 11.02 -3.70 3.83
C PHE A 149 11.61 -5.10 3.56
N ASP A 150 12.89 -5.30 3.86
CA ASP A 150 13.50 -6.63 3.79
C ASP A 150 12.86 -7.62 4.78
N ALA A 151 12.58 -7.17 6.01
CA ALA A 151 11.89 -7.99 7.00
C ALA A 151 10.43 -8.28 6.59
N PHE A 152 9.75 -7.30 5.99
CA PHE A 152 8.41 -7.48 5.42
C PHE A 152 8.42 -8.53 4.31
N HIS A 153 9.33 -8.39 3.33
CA HIS A 153 9.49 -9.34 2.24
C HIS A 153 9.78 -10.75 2.74
N GLN A 154 10.75 -10.91 3.66
CA GLN A 154 11.09 -12.21 4.25
C GLN A 154 9.89 -12.88 4.95
N ALA A 155 9.02 -12.07 5.58
CA ALA A 155 7.85 -12.58 6.30
C ALA A 155 6.67 -12.93 5.37
N THR A 156 6.56 -12.28 4.21
CA THR A 156 5.34 -12.29 3.41
C THR A 156 5.50 -12.83 1.99
N GLY A 157 6.71 -12.80 1.40
CA GLY A 157 6.96 -13.08 -0.02
C GLY A 157 6.40 -11.98 -0.94
N VAL A 158 6.27 -10.75 -0.41
CA VAL A 158 5.79 -9.59 -1.15
C VAL A 158 6.80 -8.47 -0.98
N THR A 159 7.21 -7.87 -2.09
CA THR A 159 8.13 -6.74 -2.12
C THR A 159 7.36 -5.43 -2.04
N VAL A 160 7.79 -4.51 -1.18
CA VAL A 160 7.42 -3.09 -1.25
C VAL A 160 8.39 -2.44 -2.22
N VAL A 161 7.93 -2.09 -3.41
CA VAL A 161 8.79 -1.51 -4.45
C VAL A 161 9.02 -0.02 -4.20
N ASP A 162 7.95 0.72 -3.89
CA ASP A 162 8.02 2.15 -3.60
C ASP A 162 6.79 2.60 -2.81
N GLY A 163 6.75 3.88 -2.46
CA GLY A 163 5.61 4.56 -1.87
C GLY A 163 5.20 5.79 -2.67
N TRP A 164 3.93 5.86 -3.09
CA TRP A 164 3.37 7.04 -3.76
C TRP A 164 2.59 7.90 -2.77
N PHE A 165 2.76 9.21 -2.89
CA PHE A 165 2.06 10.16 -2.02
C PHE A 165 0.56 10.11 -2.27
N PHE A 166 -0.20 9.84 -1.22
CA PHE A 166 -1.66 9.83 -1.27
C PHE A 166 -2.25 11.19 -0.90
N GLY A 167 -1.48 12.00 -0.19
CA GLY A 167 -1.86 13.30 0.36
C GLY A 167 -1.71 13.34 1.87
N SER A 168 -1.63 14.54 2.44
CA SER A 168 -1.65 14.71 3.89
C SER A 168 -3.05 14.48 4.43
N ARG A 169 -3.17 13.52 5.36
CA ARG A 169 -4.45 13.21 6.00
C ARG A 169 -4.82 14.32 6.99
N THR A 170 -6.05 14.74 6.93
CA THR A 170 -6.60 15.84 7.71
C THR A 170 -8.03 15.52 8.11
N PHE A 171 -8.56 16.19 9.14
CA PHE A 171 -9.96 16.00 9.48
C PHE A 171 -10.87 16.75 8.51
N THR A 172 -11.99 16.13 8.15
CA THR A 172 -13.13 16.80 7.55
C THR A 172 -14.37 16.49 8.37
N THR A 173 -15.08 17.51 8.83
CA THR A 173 -16.18 17.41 9.79
C THR A 173 -17.44 18.10 9.30
N LYS A 174 -18.55 17.84 9.97
CA LYS A 174 -19.82 18.54 9.77
C LYS A 174 -20.02 19.58 10.87
N ASP A 175 -19.88 20.84 10.52
CA ASP A 175 -20.11 22.00 11.40
C ASP A 175 -19.26 22.01 12.71
N ILE A 176 -18.09 21.32 12.71
CA ILE A 176 -17.22 21.25 13.87
C ILE A 176 -15.83 21.80 13.51
N ALA A 177 -15.50 22.95 14.12
CA ALA A 177 -14.14 23.47 14.06
C ALA A 177 -13.25 22.73 15.06
N VAL A 178 -12.17 22.14 14.59
CA VAL A 178 -11.17 21.47 15.42
C VAL A 178 -9.88 22.29 15.35
N THR A 179 -9.47 22.86 16.47
CA THR A 179 -8.24 23.66 16.58
C THR A 179 -7.24 23.07 17.57
N SER A 180 -7.66 22.08 18.36
CA SER A 180 -6.82 21.39 19.34
C SER A 180 -7.31 19.94 19.55
N PRO A 181 -6.48 19.03 20.13
CA PRO A 181 -6.91 17.68 20.48
C PRO A 181 -8.15 17.63 21.38
N ALA A 182 -8.33 18.63 22.25
CA ALA A 182 -9.46 18.69 23.18
C ALA A 182 -10.81 18.82 22.46
N ASP A 183 -10.84 19.43 21.28
CA ASP A 183 -12.07 19.63 20.49
C ASP A 183 -12.60 18.30 19.91
N LEU A 184 -11.78 17.25 19.86
CA LEU A 184 -12.15 15.93 19.36
C LEU A 184 -12.76 15.00 20.42
N ALA A 185 -12.74 15.41 21.70
CA ALA A 185 -13.25 14.56 22.78
C ALA A 185 -14.76 14.33 22.65
N GLY A 186 -15.16 13.07 22.51
CA GLY A 186 -16.56 12.65 22.37
C GLY A 186 -17.15 12.83 20.96
N VAL A 187 -16.43 13.42 20.03
CA VAL A 187 -16.87 13.58 18.64
C VAL A 187 -16.76 12.25 17.90
N PRO A 188 -17.84 11.74 17.27
CA PRO A 188 -17.79 10.50 16.50
C PRO A 188 -17.10 10.74 15.16
N ILE A 189 -15.80 10.49 15.12
CA ILE A 189 -14.97 10.60 13.91
C ILE A 189 -14.70 9.20 13.35
N ARG A 190 -14.88 9.04 12.04
CA ARG A 190 -14.56 7.81 11.35
C ARG A 190 -13.05 7.65 11.14
N PHE A 191 -12.57 6.45 11.44
CA PHE A 191 -11.22 5.99 11.09
C PHE A 191 -11.28 4.67 10.32
N PRO A 192 -10.26 4.35 9.50
CA PRO A 192 -10.10 3.03 8.91
C PRO A 192 -10.14 1.91 9.95
N ASN A 193 -10.66 0.75 9.55
CA ASN A 193 -10.78 -0.40 10.43
C ASN A 193 -9.43 -1.13 10.56
N SER A 194 -8.50 -0.54 11.28
CA SER A 194 -7.23 -1.18 11.61
C SER A 194 -6.75 -0.79 13.01
N PRO A 195 -5.97 -1.63 13.70
CA PRO A 195 -5.41 -1.30 15.01
C PRO A 195 -4.58 -0.01 15.02
N GLN A 196 -3.78 0.23 13.97
CA GLN A 196 -2.95 1.43 13.87
C GLN A 196 -3.80 2.71 13.78
N PHE A 197 -4.86 2.72 12.96
CA PHE A 197 -5.72 3.89 12.86
C PHE A 197 -6.57 4.13 14.12
N LEU A 198 -6.89 3.09 14.87
CA LEU A 198 -7.53 3.26 16.19
C LEU A 198 -6.54 3.83 17.22
N ALA A 199 -5.27 3.45 17.16
CA ALA A 199 -4.21 4.09 17.95
C ALA A 199 -4.00 5.54 17.54
N ASN A 200 -4.04 5.86 16.23
CA ASN A 200 -4.01 7.23 15.72
C ASN A 200 -5.16 8.08 16.28
N ALA A 201 -6.37 7.52 16.33
CA ALA A 201 -7.52 8.21 16.92
C ALA A 201 -7.26 8.60 18.38
N GLU A 202 -6.75 7.67 19.18
CA GLU A 202 -6.41 7.92 20.59
C GLU A 202 -5.28 8.95 20.71
N ALA A 203 -4.22 8.83 19.90
CA ALA A 203 -3.11 9.78 19.85
C ALA A 203 -3.56 11.21 19.52
N LEU A 204 -4.57 11.37 18.67
CA LEU A 204 -5.15 12.66 18.27
C LEU A 204 -6.20 13.20 19.26
N GLY A 205 -6.56 12.45 20.31
CA GLY A 205 -7.57 12.87 21.29
C GLY A 205 -9.01 12.50 20.94
N VAL A 206 -9.22 11.67 19.90
CA VAL A 206 -10.56 11.16 19.56
C VAL A 206 -10.94 10.04 20.54
N THR A 207 -11.94 10.30 21.37
CA THR A 207 -12.41 9.33 22.37
C THR A 207 -13.64 8.53 21.93
N ASN A 208 -14.18 8.81 20.76
CA ASN A 208 -15.32 8.11 20.16
C ASN A 208 -15.07 7.76 18.68
N PRO A 209 -14.04 6.94 18.37
CA PRO A 209 -13.77 6.57 16.99
C PRO A 209 -14.86 5.64 16.44
N VAL A 210 -15.29 5.90 15.20
CA VAL A 210 -16.19 5.05 14.42
C VAL A 210 -15.34 4.30 13.40
N SER A 211 -15.21 2.98 13.56
CA SER A 211 -14.37 2.15 12.69
C SER A 211 -15.23 1.44 11.65
N VAL A 212 -15.13 1.87 10.40
CA VAL A 212 -15.81 1.25 9.24
C VAL A 212 -14.89 1.24 8.03
N ALA A 213 -15.08 0.24 7.16
CA ALA A 213 -14.36 0.10 5.90
C ALA A 213 -14.64 1.28 4.96
N VAL A 214 -13.76 1.51 3.96
CA VAL A 214 -13.86 2.68 3.07
C VAL A 214 -15.19 2.71 2.31
N GLU A 215 -15.69 1.56 1.90
CA GLU A 215 -16.94 1.40 1.15
C GLU A 215 -18.19 1.83 1.94
N GLU A 216 -18.10 1.92 3.26
CA GLU A 216 -19.20 2.25 4.16
C GLU A 216 -19.17 3.71 4.65
N VAL A 217 -18.08 4.46 4.38
CA VAL A 217 -17.84 5.80 4.96
C VAL A 217 -18.93 6.79 4.57
N TYR A 218 -19.23 6.94 3.27
CA TYR A 218 -20.26 7.89 2.81
C TYR A 218 -21.61 7.63 3.49
N SER A 219 -22.01 6.37 3.59
CA SER A 219 -23.26 5.98 4.24
C SER A 219 -23.26 6.29 5.76
N ALA A 220 -22.14 6.06 6.43
CA ALA A 220 -21.98 6.36 7.85
C ALA A 220 -22.06 7.87 8.14
N LEU A 221 -21.43 8.69 7.29
CA LEU A 221 -21.48 10.15 7.36
C LEU A 221 -22.90 10.67 7.06
N GLN A 222 -23.53 10.20 5.99
CA GLN A 222 -24.88 10.59 5.58
C GLN A 222 -25.91 10.30 6.66
N GLN A 223 -25.79 9.15 7.35
CA GLN A 223 -26.68 8.74 8.43
C GLN A 223 -26.36 9.40 9.78
N GLY A 224 -25.25 10.15 9.88
CA GLY A 224 -24.80 10.75 11.12
C GLY A 224 -24.26 9.75 12.16
N ILE A 225 -23.88 8.56 11.75
CA ILE A 225 -23.16 7.58 12.59
C ILE A 225 -21.78 8.13 12.94
N ALA A 226 -21.11 8.76 11.98
CA ALA A 226 -19.97 9.63 12.18
C ALA A 226 -20.32 11.05 11.70
N VAL A 227 -19.73 12.05 12.34
CA VAL A 227 -19.91 13.47 11.96
C VAL A 227 -18.62 14.07 11.41
N GLY A 228 -17.65 13.24 11.14
CA GLY A 228 -16.39 13.58 10.51
C GLY A 228 -15.59 12.33 10.19
N GLN A 229 -14.55 12.53 9.44
CA GLN A 229 -13.59 11.50 9.02
C GLN A 229 -12.20 12.14 8.87
N GLU A 230 -11.19 11.32 8.62
CA GLU A 230 -9.84 11.77 8.32
C GLU A 230 -9.34 11.07 7.04
N ASN A 231 -8.95 11.87 6.09
CA ASN A 231 -8.36 11.47 4.81
C ASN A 231 -7.65 12.68 4.19
N PRO A 232 -6.85 12.49 3.14
CA PRO A 232 -6.44 13.58 2.28
C PRO A 232 -7.63 14.29 1.64
N ILE A 233 -7.46 15.57 1.33
CA ILE A 233 -8.50 16.38 0.68
C ILE A 233 -8.94 15.78 -0.65
N VAL A 234 -8.00 15.32 -1.47
CA VAL A 234 -8.29 14.65 -2.75
C VAL A 234 -9.19 13.43 -2.59
N ALA A 235 -8.96 12.61 -1.57
CA ALA A 235 -9.79 11.45 -1.28
C ALA A 235 -11.16 11.82 -0.70
N THR A 236 -11.23 12.87 0.09
CA THR A 236 -12.49 13.43 0.62
C THR A 236 -13.38 13.88 -0.53
N HIS A 237 -12.83 14.59 -1.51
CA HIS A 237 -13.54 15.10 -2.67
C HIS A 237 -13.96 13.97 -3.63
N SER A 238 -13.01 13.14 -4.07
CA SER A 238 -13.27 12.05 -5.02
C SER A 238 -14.26 10.98 -4.49
N SER A 239 -14.42 10.91 -3.17
CA SER A 239 -15.41 10.03 -2.51
C SER A 239 -16.72 10.77 -2.16
N SER A 240 -16.89 12.02 -2.60
CA SER A 240 -18.05 12.87 -2.34
C SER A 240 -18.37 13.09 -0.84
N TYR A 241 -17.38 12.98 0.05
CA TYR A 241 -17.62 13.19 1.49
C TYR A 241 -17.92 14.66 1.79
N ASP A 242 -17.44 15.58 0.98
CA ASP A 242 -17.72 17.01 1.01
C ASP A 242 -19.17 17.40 0.65
N GLU A 243 -19.97 16.47 0.11
CA GLU A 243 -21.43 16.66 -0.01
C GLU A 243 -22.16 16.60 1.34
N VAL A 244 -21.58 15.93 2.32
CA VAL A 244 -22.18 15.68 3.65
C VAL A 244 -21.36 16.27 4.80
N LEU A 245 -20.15 16.72 4.54
CA LEU A 245 -19.23 17.42 5.45
C LEU A 245 -18.93 18.83 4.89
N ASN A 246 -18.58 19.77 5.75
CA ASN A 246 -18.41 21.16 5.33
C ASN A 246 -17.29 21.91 6.06
N THR A 247 -16.43 21.21 6.78
CA THR A 247 -15.32 21.83 7.51
C THR A 247 -14.05 20.99 7.34
N ALA A 248 -13.07 21.50 6.60
CA ALA A 248 -11.74 20.92 6.51
C ALA A 248 -10.81 21.52 7.57
N VAL A 249 -10.01 20.68 8.23
CA VAL A 249 -9.07 21.08 9.29
C VAL A 249 -7.68 20.66 8.86
N LEU A 250 -6.86 21.60 8.40
CA LEU A 250 -5.58 21.33 7.74
C LEU A 250 -4.45 21.01 8.73
N ASN A 251 -4.70 20.06 9.65
CA ASN A 251 -3.70 19.66 10.65
C ASN A 251 -2.64 18.69 10.12
N GLY A 252 -2.82 18.09 8.95
CA GLY A 252 -1.81 17.25 8.30
C GLY A 252 -1.23 16.17 9.23
N HIS A 253 -2.09 15.49 9.99
CA HIS A 253 -1.66 14.60 11.07
C HIS A 253 -0.99 13.31 10.62
N ASN A 254 -1.06 12.99 9.34
CA ASN A 254 -0.39 11.82 8.77
C ASN A 254 -0.01 12.09 7.31
N VAL A 255 1.20 11.73 6.93
CA VAL A 255 1.64 11.72 5.54
C VAL A 255 1.16 10.42 4.93
N GLY A 256 0.06 10.49 4.17
CA GLY A 256 -0.52 9.32 3.53
C GLY A 256 0.37 8.82 2.40
N ILE A 257 0.78 7.57 2.47
CA ILE A 257 1.53 6.87 1.43
C ILE A 257 0.77 5.62 1.02
N HIS A 258 0.59 5.44 -0.27
CA HIS A 258 0.22 4.15 -0.83
C HIS A 258 1.48 3.39 -1.23
N TRP A 259 1.66 2.24 -0.60
CA TRP A 259 2.76 1.33 -0.87
C TRP A 259 2.45 0.52 -2.12
N ILE A 260 3.36 0.54 -3.07
CA ILE A 260 3.26 -0.26 -4.29
C ILE A 260 3.91 -1.60 -3.98
N ILE A 261 3.09 -2.62 -3.87
CA ILE A 261 3.51 -3.96 -3.48
C ILE A 261 3.39 -4.94 -4.64
N VAL A 262 4.38 -5.79 -4.79
CA VAL A 262 4.49 -6.78 -5.87
C VAL A 262 4.82 -8.14 -5.27
N SER A 263 4.12 -9.19 -5.71
CA SER A 263 4.36 -10.56 -5.26
C SER A 263 5.63 -11.16 -5.88
N ASP A 264 6.35 -12.01 -5.12
CA ASP A 264 7.39 -12.87 -5.68
C ASP A 264 6.86 -13.71 -6.86
N LYS A 265 5.58 -14.10 -6.81
CA LYS A 265 4.91 -14.83 -7.88
C LYS A 265 4.79 -14.04 -9.18
N THR A 266 4.70 -12.73 -9.07
CA THR A 266 4.71 -11.84 -10.24
C THR A 266 6.11 -11.81 -10.85
N TYR A 267 7.15 -11.61 -10.04
CA TYR A 267 8.53 -11.64 -10.53
C TYR A 267 8.90 -12.99 -11.18
N GLU A 268 8.38 -14.11 -10.68
CA GLU A 268 8.56 -15.44 -11.31
C GLU A 268 7.99 -15.54 -12.74
N LYS A 269 7.04 -14.66 -13.12
CA LYS A 269 6.43 -14.60 -14.46
C LYS A 269 7.18 -13.68 -15.41
N LEU A 270 8.04 -12.79 -14.91
CA LEU A 270 8.69 -11.75 -15.67
C LEU A 270 10.09 -12.17 -16.13
N SER A 271 10.52 -11.65 -17.28
CA SER A 271 11.94 -11.64 -17.62
C SER A 271 12.70 -10.63 -16.75
N ASP A 272 14.02 -10.71 -16.70
CA ASP A 272 14.86 -9.74 -15.99
C ASP A 272 14.62 -8.30 -16.49
N GLU A 273 14.43 -8.13 -17.81
CA GLU A 273 14.14 -6.83 -18.41
C GLU A 273 12.74 -6.33 -18.04
N GLN A 274 11.74 -7.23 -18.04
CA GLN A 274 10.37 -6.89 -17.63
C GLN A 274 10.31 -6.52 -16.14
N ALA A 275 10.97 -7.27 -15.27
CA ALA A 275 11.03 -6.98 -13.83
C ALA A 275 11.70 -5.63 -13.56
N ALA A 276 12.85 -5.37 -14.20
CA ALA A 276 13.55 -4.09 -14.07
C ALA A 276 12.72 -2.91 -14.57
N LEU A 277 11.98 -3.08 -15.69
CA LEU A 277 11.11 -2.04 -16.20
C LEU A 277 9.94 -1.76 -15.27
N LEU A 278 9.32 -2.79 -14.67
CA LEU A 278 8.25 -2.64 -13.69
C LEU A 278 8.70 -1.78 -12.52
N ASP A 279 9.81 -2.16 -11.87
CA ASP A 279 10.33 -1.46 -10.70
C ASP A 279 10.77 -0.03 -11.06
N GLN A 280 11.50 0.14 -12.17
CA GLN A 280 11.91 1.46 -12.63
C GLN A 280 10.71 2.37 -12.89
N THR A 281 9.67 1.86 -13.56
CA THR A 281 8.47 2.64 -13.87
C THR A 281 7.75 3.09 -12.60
N ILE A 282 7.63 2.20 -11.60
CA ILE A 282 7.03 2.52 -10.30
C ILE A 282 7.80 3.67 -9.64
N HIS A 283 9.14 3.63 -9.61
CA HIS A 283 9.97 4.69 -9.03
C HIS A 283 9.86 6.02 -9.81
N GLU A 284 9.84 5.97 -11.14
CA GLU A 284 9.75 7.17 -11.98
C GLU A 284 8.40 7.90 -11.83
N ILE A 285 7.33 7.18 -11.51
CA ILE A 285 5.99 7.75 -11.29
C ILE A 285 5.91 8.53 -9.97
N ARG A 286 6.65 8.16 -8.92
CA ARG A 286 6.58 8.78 -7.59
C ARG A 286 6.60 10.33 -7.61
N PRO A 287 7.56 11.01 -8.25
CA PRO A 287 7.58 12.46 -8.29
C PRO A 287 6.43 13.07 -9.11
N GLU A 288 5.98 12.41 -10.16
CA GLU A 288 4.87 12.88 -10.99
C GLU A 288 3.53 12.74 -10.25
N ASN A 289 3.31 11.59 -9.60
CA ASN A 289 2.18 11.36 -8.71
C ASN A 289 2.13 12.41 -7.61
N ARG A 290 3.29 12.71 -6.96
CA ARG A 290 3.38 13.73 -5.92
C ARG A 290 2.94 15.10 -6.42
N ALA A 291 3.45 15.55 -7.54
CA ALA A 291 3.10 16.85 -8.11
C ALA A 291 1.60 16.95 -8.44
N CYS A 292 1.04 15.87 -9.00
CA CYS A 292 -0.36 15.76 -9.33
C CYS A 292 -1.29 15.82 -8.08
N VAL A 293 -0.92 15.12 -7.01
CA VAL A 293 -1.67 15.14 -5.74
C VAL A 293 -1.65 16.52 -5.11
N ASP A 294 -0.49 17.21 -5.13
CA ASP A 294 -0.37 18.57 -4.60
C ASP A 294 -1.24 19.56 -5.39
N GLU A 295 -1.15 19.53 -6.74
CA GLU A 295 -1.95 20.39 -7.60
C GLU A 295 -3.46 20.17 -7.38
N ALA A 296 -3.91 18.93 -7.40
CA ALA A 296 -5.32 18.59 -7.16
C ALA A 296 -5.78 19.01 -5.75
N THR A 297 -4.91 18.85 -4.74
CA THR A 297 -5.21 19.26 -3.36
C THR A 297 -5.46 20.76 -3.28
N GLU A 298 -4.59 21.58 -3.88
CA GLU A 298 -4.73 23.04 -3.85
C GLU A 298 -5.95 23.52 -4.67
N GLU A 299 -6.24 22.91 -5.82
CA GLU A 299 -7.43 23.22 -6.60
C GLU A 299 -8.71 23.00 -5.79
N ILE A 300 -8.83 21.83 -5.12
CA ILE A 300 -9.99 21.52 -4.28
C ILE A 300 -10.08 22.46 -3.06
N LEU A 301 -8.95 22.78 -2.42
CA LEU A 301 -8.92 23.70 -1.29
C LEU A 301 -9.33 25.13 -1.72
N ASP A 302 -8.97 25.57 -2.90
CA ASP A 302 -9.40 26.86 -3.45
C ASP A 302 -10.92 26.88 -3.71
N GLU A 303 -11.48 25.76 -4.17
CA GLU A 303 -12.94 25.61 -4.29
C GLU A 303 -13.63 25.65 -2.92
N TYR A 304 -13.09 24.97 -1.90
CA TYR A 304 -13.62 24.99 -0.53
C TYR A 304 -13.55 26.38 0.07
N ARG A 305 -12.43 27.13 -0.09
CA ARG A 305 -12.27 28.52 0.37
C ARG A 305 -13.23 29.49 -0.34
N ALA A 306 -13.57 29.25 -1.59
CA ALA A 306 -14.51 30.05 -2.37
C ALA A 306 -15.98 29.75 -2.02
N ASN A 307 -16.28 28.60 -1.43
CA ASN A 307 -17.63 28.18 -1.07
C ASN A 307 -18.04 28.76 0.30
N ALA A 308 -19.05 29.62 0.32
CA ALA A 308 -19.53 30.25 1.55
C ALA A 308 -20.12 29.29 2.60
N ASP A 309 -20.51 28.09 2.17
CA ASP A 309 -21.09 27.07 3.04
C ASP A 309 -20.02 26.04 3.52
N PHE A 310 -18.75 26.24 3.13
CA PHE A 310 -17.64 25.41 3.53
C PHE A 310 -16.61 26.21 4.35
N THR A 311 -16.07 25.62 5.41
CA THR A 311 -15.07 26.25 6.27
C THR A 311 -13.73 25.52 6.11
N VAL A 312 -12.66 26.25 5.87
CA VAL A 312 -11.29 25.73 5.92
C VAL A 312 -10.61 26.32 7.16
N ILE A 313 -10.18 25.44 8.07
CA ILE A 313 -9.36 25.81 9.24
C ILE A 313 -7.91 25.65 8.81
N GLU A 314 -7.23 26.75 8.61
CA GLU A 314 -5.85 26.79 8.16
C GLU A 314 -4.89 26.36 9.28
N LYS A 315 -3.70 25.89 8.92
CA LYS A 315 -2.70 25.37 9.85
C LYS A 315 -2.33 26.38 10.94
N GLU A 316 -2.32 27.66 10.62
CA GLU A 316 -2.00 28.75 11.53
C GLU A 316 -3.03 28.95 12.66
N ASP A 317 -4.26 28.50 12.45
CA ASP A 317 -5.35 28.56 13.42
C ASP A 317 -5.45 27.31 14.31
N ILE A 318 -4.53 26.33 14.11
CA ILE A 318 -4.51 25.03 14.80
C ILE A 318 -3.34 25.00 15.80
N ASP A 319 -3.59 24.50 17.00
CA ASP A 319 -2.53 24.19 17.98
C ASP A 319 -1.76 22.93 17.56
N MET A 320 -0.91 23.11 16.54
CA MET A 320 -0.10 22.01 15.99
C MET A 320 0.85 21.42 17.01
N GLU A 321 1.39 22.25 17.93
CA GLU A 321 2.31 21.77 18.99
C GLU A 321 1.60 20.78 19.92
N ALA A 322 0.34 21.08 20.29
CA ALA A 322 -0.45 20.17 21.12
C ALA A 322 -0.73 18.85 20.42
N PHE A 323 -1.08 18.87 19.13
CA PHE A 323 -1.30 17.64 18.35
C PHE A 323 -0.03 16.79 18.21
N ILE A 324 1.08 17.42 17.84
CA ILE A 324 2.36 16.73 17.60
C ILE A 324 2.88 16.13 18.91
N SER A 325 2.97 16.95 19.99
CA SER A 325 3.53 16.49 21.26
C SER A 325 2.67 15.37 21.89
N GLN A 326 1.35 15.48 21.84
CA GLN A 326 0.45 14.44 22.33
C GLN A 326 0.61 13.13 21.57
N SER A 327 0.74 13.20 20.23
CA SER A 327 0.92 12.00 19.40
C SER A 327 2.27 11.35 19.62
N GLU A 328 3.35 12.13 19.71
CA GLU A 328 4.69 11.60 20.00
C GLU A 328 4.77 10.91 21.38
N ASP A 329 4.22 11.56 22.41
CA ASP A 329 4.18 10.99 23.76
C ASP A 329 3.37 9.68 23.78
N PHE A 330 2.25 9.66 23.06
CA PHE A 330 1.42 8.47 22.93
C PHE A 330 2.20 7.33 22.28
N PHE A 331 2.79 7.53 21.10
CA PHE A 331 3.45 6.46 20.35
C PHE A 331 4.74 5.96 21.02
N ARG A 332 5.50 6.80 21.70
CA ARG A 332 6.63 6.35 22.54
C ARG A 332 6.19 5.47 23.70
N GLY A 333 4.96 5.61 24.18
CA GLY A 333 4.37 4.73 25.20
C GLY A 333 3.64 3.50 24.64
N TYR A 334 3.13 3.59 23.42
CA TYR A 334 2.32 2.56 22.77
C TYR A 334 3.18 1.49 22.07
N PHE A 335 4.18 1.93 21.29
CA PHE A 335 5.08 1.02 20.61
C PHE A 335 6.09 0.38 21.56
N THR A 336 6.47 -0.85 21.27
CA THR A 336 7.45 -1.63 22.04
C THR A 336 8.33 -2.47 21.11
N GLY A 337 9.55 -2.81 21.54
CA GLY A 337 10.47 -3.65 20.76
C GLY A 337 10.76 -3.06 19.38
N GLU A 338 10.70 -3.88 18.33
CA GLU A 338 11.00 -3.51 16.95
C GLU A 338 10.12 -2.36 16.44
N ASN A 339 8.86 -2.29 16.85
CA ASN A 339 7.98 -1.17 16.46
C ASN A 339 8.44 0.17 17.03
N LEU A 340 8.91 0.19 18.27
CA LEU A 340 9.45 1.41 18.88
C LEU A 340 10.77 1.80 18.21
N GLU A 341 11.66 0.85 17.96
CA GLU A 341 12.92 1.09 17.27
C GLU A 341 12.69 1.65 15.86
N ALA A 342 11.73 1.09 15.10
CA ALA A 342 11.36 1.59 13.77
C ALA A 342 10.76 3.00 13.83
N TYR A 343 9.87 3.28 14.80
CA TYR A 343 9.28 4.61 14.99
C TYR A 343 10.36 5.66 15.34
N GLU A 344 11.24 5.34 16.27
CA GLU A 344 12.33 6.25 16.67
C GLU A 344 13.32 6.47 15.51
N ALA A 345 13.63 5.44 14.71
CA ALA A 345 14.48 5.59 13.53
C ALA A 345 13.87 6.57 12.50
N ILE A 346 12.55 6.51 12.28
CA ILE A 346 11.84 7.50 11.44
C ILE A 346 12.01 8.90 12.04
N ARG A 347 11.74 9.07 13.34
CA ARG A 347 11.79 10.37 14.00
C ARG A 347 13.20 10.97 14.05
N ASP A 348 14.23 10.15 14.18
CA ASP A 348 15.63 10.60 14.21
C ASP A 348 16.11 11.13 12.85
N MET A 349 15.50 10.72 11.74
CA MET A 349 15.78 11.24 10.41
C MET A 349 15.13 12.61 10.15
N ALA A 350 14.22 13.04 11.02
CA ALA A 350 13.49 14.31 10.88
C ALA A 350 14.36 15.57 11.13
N GLY A 351 15.61 15.43 11.57
CA GLY A 351 16.61 16.49 11.76
C GLY A 351 16.47 17.20 13.09
#